data_f13001f997f81a875cdbf5d7c74bc3a2
#
_entry.id   f13001f997f81a875cdbf5d7c74bc3a2
#
_cell.length_a   1.000
_cell.length_b   1.000
_cell.length_c   1.000
_cell.angle_alpha   90.00
_cell.angle_beta   90.00
_cell.angle_gamma   90.00
#
_symmetry.space_group_name_H-M   'P 1'
#
loop_
_entity.id
_entity.type
_entity.pdbx_description
1 polymer ?
#
loop_
_entity_poly.entity_id
_entity_poly.type
_entity_poly.pdbx_seq_one_letter_code
_entity_poly.pdbx_strand_id
1 'polypeptide(L)'
;NSIVPEGYQGERLFLSGKLSSSDCDKGISNAVLDFWQADELGVYDNTTYRFRGKIITDENGNYNIETIVPGKYLNGSQYRPSHIHLKVQAEGYNELVTQIYFTGDEDISGDPWASSPSAANRIIQLEAGFAGDWFSTFDIVLSGDGPIGINELQREYGDLSQNYPNPFSSITKLFLVLNRD
;
A
#
# COMPACT_ATOMS: atom_id res chain seq x y z
N ASN A 1 -9.51 10.47 1.04
CA ASN A 1 -9.90 9.38 0.12
C ASN A 1 -10.91 8.47 0.83
N SER A 2 -12.03 8.16 0.17
CA SER A 2 -13.07 7.26 0.71
C SER A 2 -13.36 6.13 -0.26
N ILE A 3 -13.54 4.92 0.27
CA ILE A 3 -14.06 3.75 -0.47
C ILE A 3 -15.45 3.36 0.02
N VAL A 4 -16.04 4.16 0.91
CA VAL A 4 -17.40 3.97 1.38
C VAL A 4 -18.37 4.40 0.29
N PRO A 5 -19.39 3.60 -0.01
CA PRO A 5 -20.42 3.98 -0.99
C PRO A 5 -21.14 5.26 -0.59
N GLU A 6 -21.52 6.06 -1.59
CA GLU A 6 -22.34 7.24 -1.37
C GLU A 6 -23.65 6.89 -0.65
N GLY A 7 -24.02 7.67 0.35
CA GLY A 7 -25.25 7.49 1.13
C GLY A 7 -25.18 6.40 2.22
N TYR A 8 -24.06 5.72 2.39
CA TYR A 8 -23.89 4.75 3.48
C TYR A 8 -24.03 5.41 4.86
N GLN A 9 -24.85 4.80 5.72
CA GLN A 9 -25.21 5.32 7.04
C GLN A 9 -24.68 4.42 8.17
N GLY A 10 -23.42 4.27 8.35
CA GLY A 10 -22.82 3.45 9.39
C GLY A 10 -21.57 4.10 9.98
N GLU A 11 -20.99 3.44 10.96
CA GLU A 11 -19.72 3.83 11.56
C GLU A 11 -18.61 3.82 10.51
N ARG A 12 -17.66 4.72 10.65
CA ARG A 12 -16.50 4.84 9.75
C ARG A 12 -15.24 4.33 10.40
N LEU A 13 -14.33 3.83 9.58
CA LEU A 13 -12.95 3.58 9.94
C LEU A 13 -12.05 4.53 9.14
N PHE A 14 -11.30 5.36 9.84
CA PHE A 14 -10.26 6.21 9.27
C PHE A 14 -8.91 5.54 9.51
N LEU A 15 -8.34 5.00 8.45
CA LEU A 15 -7.04 4.34 8.48
C LEU A 15 -6.01 5.24 7.80
N SER A 16 -4.91 5.49 8.49
CA SER A 16 -3.78 6.25 7.97
C SER A 16 -2.48 5.47 8.12
N GLY A 17 -1.43 5.90 7.45
CA GLY A 17 -0.12 5.30 7.59
C GLY A 17 0.89 5.87 6.62
N LYS A 18 2.10 5.36 6.72
CA LYS A 18 3.20 5.68 5.83
C LYS A 18 3.69 4.43 5.11
N LEU A 19 3.91 4.57 3.82
CA LEU A 19 4.62 3.59 3.00
C LEU A 19 6.08 4.01 2.91
N SER A 20 7.00 3.13 3.29
CA SER A 20 8.44 3.38 3.27
C SER A 20 9.22 2.23 2.65
N SER A 21 10.46 2.50 2.26
CA SER A 21 11.45 1.53 1.85
C SER A 21 11.94 0.68 3.03
N SER A 22 12.64 -0.40 2.75
CA SER A 22 13.09 -1.37 3.75
C SER A 22 14.09 -0.79 4.78
N ASP A 23 14.74 0.32 4.46
CA ASP A 23 15.58 1.09 5.39
C ASP A 23 14.77 2.03 6.30
N CYS A 24 13.44 2.14 6.05
CA CYS A 24 12.48 2.97 6.77
C CYS A 24 12.76 4.49 6.75
N ASP A 25 13.81 4.93 6.10
CA ASP A 25 14.22 6.34 6.07
C ASP A 25 13.47 7.14 5.02
N LYS A 26 13.10 6.49 3.92
CA LYS A 26 12.49 7.15 2.77
C LYS A 26 11.03 6.73 2.58
N GLY A 27 10.14 7.71 2.58
CA GLY A 27 8.76 7.51 2.14
C GLY A 27 8.69 7.24 0.64
N ILE A 28 7.82 6.32 0.24
CA ILE A 28 7.61 5.97 -1.17
C ILE A 28 6.41 6.75 -1.70
N SER A 29 6.67 7.75 -2.53
CA SER A 29 5.65 8.57 -3.18
C SER A 29 5.07 7.89 -4.42
N ASN A 30 3.87 8.33 -4.82
CA ASN A 30 3.17 7.85 -6.03
C ASN A 30 2.94 6.34 -6.09
N ALA A 31 3.02 5.64 -4.97
CA ALA A 31 2.66 4.24 -4.89
C ALA A 31 1.14 4.07 -4.93
N VAL A 32 0.69 3.01 -5.57
CA VAL A 32 -0.74 2.67 -5.66
C VAL A 32 -1.07 1.63 -4.59
N LEU A 33 -2.00 1.99 -3.70
CA LEU A 33 -2.58 1.12 -2.69
C LEU A 33 -4.01 0.76 -3.11
N ASP A 34 -4.25 -0.48 -3.52
CA ASP A 34 -5.58 -1.00 -3.87
C ASP A 34 -6.15 -1.72 -2.64
N PHE A 35 -7.17 -1.11 -2.03
CA PHE A 35 -7.91 -1.65 -0.88
C PHE A 35 -9.21 -2.30 -1.34
N TRP A 36 -9.57 -3.44 -0.75
CA TRP A 36 -10.90 -4.04 -0.90
C TRP A 36 -11.27 -4.85 0.32
N GLN A 37 -12.56 -4.91 0.61
CA GLN A 37 -13.10 -5.58 1.78
C GLN A 37 -14.56 -6.00 1.60
N ALA A 38 -15.06 -6.78 2.53
CA ALA A 38 -16.49 -7.05 2.69
C ALA A 38 -17.22 -5.83 3.28
N ASP A 39 -18.52 -5.80 3.15
CA ASP A 39 -19.37 -4.86 3.89
C ASP A 39 -19.49 -5.25 5.38
N GLU A 40 -20.31 -4.53 6.14
CA GLU A 40 -20.54 -4.77 7.58
C GLU A 40 -21.18 -6.13 7.89
N LEU A 41 -21.77 -6.79 6.90
CA LEU A 41 -22.37 -8.12 7.02
C LEU A 41 -21.45 -9.25 6.54
N GLY A 42 -20.22 -8.93 6.15
CA GLY A 42 -19.26 -9.90 5.63
C GLY A 42 -19.48 -10.28 4.17
N VAL A 43 -20.19 -9.46 3.39
CA VAL A 43 -20.50 -9.75 1.98
C VAL A 43 -19.58 -8.94 1.07
N TYR A 44 -18.91 -9.62 0.11
CA TYR A 44 -18.13 -8.98 -0.94
C TYR A 44 -19.02 -8.60 -2.11
N ASP A 45 -18.96 -7.34 -2.54
CA ASP A 45 -19.60 -6.89 -3.77
C ASP A 45 -18.67 -7.09 -4.97
N ASN A 46 -18.88 -8.17 -5.69
CA ASN A 46 -18.12 -8.51 -6.90
C ASN A 46 -18.78 -7.98 -8.19
N THR A 47 -19.83 -7.19 -8.08
CA THR A 47 -20.60 -6.67 -9.22
C THR A 47 -20.36 -5.18 -9.43
N THR A 48 -20.57 -4.38 -8.38
CA THR A 48 -20.40 -2.93 -8.42
C THR A 48 -19.13 -2.46 -7.70
N TYR A 49 -18.39 -3.40 -7.07
CA TYR A 49 -17.11 -3.17 -6.40
C TYR A 49 -17.18 -2.13 -5.26
N ARG A 50 -18.27 -2.13 -4.48
CA ARG A 50 -18.36 -1.32 -3.26
C ARG A 50 -17.27 -1.72 -2.27
N PHE A 51 -16.85 -0.79 -1.44
CA PHE A 51 -15.75 -0.96 -0.49
C PHE A 51 -14.44 -1.42 -1.16
N ARG A 52 -14.22 -0.91 -2.37
CA ARG A 52 -12.95 -1.06 -3.08
C ARG A 52 -12.50 0.26 -3.68
N GLY A 53 -11.21 0.54 -3.58
CA GLY A 53 -10.65 1.75 -4.19
C GLY A 53 -9.13 1.78 -4.15
N LYS A 54 -8.58 2.65 -5.02
CA LYS A 54 -7.14 2.89 -5.11
C LYS A 54 -6.80 4.25 -4.52
N ILE A 55 -5.77 4.26 -3.70
CA ILE A 55 -5.19 5.44 -3.07
C ILE A 55 -3.77 5.59 -3.60
N ILE A 56 -3.34 6.82 -3.77
CA ILE A 56 -1.96 7.14 -4.16
C ILE A 56 -1.29 7.81 -2.97
N THR A 57 -0.08 7.37 -2.61
CA THR A 57 0.72 7.99 -1.56
C THR A 57 1.18 9.39 -1.95
N ASP A 58 1.24 10.28 -0.97
CA ASP A 58 1.77 11.63 -1.14
C ASP A 58 3.30 11.64 -1.35
N GLU A 59 3.88 12.82 -1.48
CA GLU A 59 5.33 13.02 -1.67
C GLU A 59 6.20 12.50 -0.52
N ASN A 60 5.62 12.31 0.66
CA ASN A 60 6.28 11.78 1.85
C ASN A 60 5.97 10.30 2.11
N GLY A 61 5.19 9.66 1.22
CA GLY A 61 4.74 8.27 1.37
C GLY A 61 3.51 8.11 2.27
N ASN A 62 2.87 9.18 2.73
CA ASN A 62 1.71 9.08 3.59
C ASN A 62 0.45 8.74 2.77
N TYR A 63 -0.47 8.04 3.40
CA TYR A 63 -1.78 7.75 2.87
C TYR A 63 -2.86 7.87 3.95
N ASN A 64 -4.08 8.10 3.55
CA ASN A 64 -5.26 8.00 4.39
C ASN A 64 -6.45 7.48 3.57
N ILE A 65 -7.28 6.69 4.22
CA ILE A 65 -8.48 6.10 3.64
C ILE A 65 -9.61 6.11 4.64
N GLU A 66 -10.80 6.46 4.19
CA GLU A 66 -12.05 6.30 4.90
C GLU A 66 -12.75 5.03 4.38
N THR A 67 -13.07 4.13 5.31
CA THR A 67 -13.79 2.89 5.06
C THR A 67 -14.69 2.54 6.24
N ILE A 68 -15.00 1.29 6.45
CA ILE A 68 -15.70 0.73 7.62
C ILE A 68 -14.89 -0.43 8.20
N VAL A 69 -15.18 -0.84 9.41
CA VAL A 69 -14.74 -2.14 9.93
C VAL A 69 -15.56 -3.23 9.23
N PRO A 70 -14.95 -4.10 8.40
CA PRO A 70 -15.70 -5.10 7.65
C PRO A 70 -16.28 -6.18 8.57
N GLY A 71 -17.39 -6.75 8.17
CA GLY A 71 -17.96 -7.91 8.83
C GLY A 71 -17.14 -9.18 8.60
N LYS A 72 -17.28 -10.12 9.51
CA LYS A 72 -16.74 -11.48 9.38
C LYS A 72 -17.56 -12.27 8.38
N TYR A 73 -16.95 -13.19 7.67
CA TYR A 73 -17.68 -14.10 6.79
C TYR A 73 -17.32 -15.56 7.02
N LEU A 74 -18.27 -16.43 6.76
CA LEU A 74 -18.09 -17.87 6.90
C LEU A 74 -17.34 -18.44 5.69
N ASN A 75 -16.21 -19.09 5.96
CA ASN A 75 -15.43 -19.83 4.97
C ASN A 75 -15.46 -21.33 5.31
N GLY A 76 -16.30 -22.06 4.62
CA GLY A 76 -16.61 -23.46 4.99
C GLY A 76 -17.38 -23.50 6.31
N SER A 77 -16.80 -24.10 7.35
CA SER A 77 -17.40 -24.23 8.68
C SER A 77 -16.83 -23.24 9.70
N GLN A 78 -15.92 -22.36 9.32
CA GLN A 78 -15.20 -21.46 10.22
C GLN A 78 -15.35 -20.02 9.76
N TYR A 79 -15.56 -19.11 10.70
CA TYR A 79 -15.52 -17.68 10.40
C TYR A 79 -14.09 -17.22 10.13
N ARG A 80 -13.94 -16.38 9.13
CA ARG A 80 -12.73 -15.58 8.96
C ARG A 80 -12.85 -14.31 9.81
N PRO A 81 -11.76 -13.90 10.47
CA PRO A 81 -11.75 -12.64 11.18
C PRO A 81 -12.02 -11.46 10.23
N SER A 82 -12.52 -10.38 10.80
CA SER A 82 -12.66 -9.10 10.09
C SER A 82 -11.32 -8.69 9.49
N HIS A 83 -11.31 -8.35 8.19
CA HIS A 83 -10.06 -7.96 7.52
C HIS A 83 -10.27 -7.10 6.29
N ILE A 84 -9.27 -6.28 6.03
CA ILE A 84 -9.15 -5.46 4.81
C ILE A 84 -8.03 -6.03 3.96
N HIS A 85 -8.29 -6.30 2.70
CA HIS A 85 -7.26 -6.64 1.73
C HIS A 85 -6.55 -5.40 1.23
N LEU A 86 -5.25 -5.54 1.00
CA LEU A 86 -4.41 -4.48 0.49
C LEU A 86 -3.40 -5.04 -0.51
N LYS A 87 -3.33 -4.40 -1.68
CA LYS A 87 -2.28 -4.61 -2.66
C LYS A 87 -1.53 -3.30 -2.85
N VAL A 88 -0.22 -3.34 -2.75
CA VAL A 88 0.67 -2.18 -2.89
C VAL A 88 1.59 -2.37 -4.08
N GLN A 89 1.66 -1.36 -4.93
CA GLN A 89 2.53 -1.34 -6.10
C GLN A 89 3.27 0.00 -6.15
N ALA A 90 4.58 -0.06 -6.31
CA ALA A 90 5.42 1.11 -6.52
C ALA A 90 6.56 0.76 -7.48
N GLU A 91 6.97 1.73 -8.29
CA GLU A 91 8.06 1.55 -9.25
C GLU A 91 9.37 1.21 -8.54
N GLY A 92 10.06 0.17 -9.01
CA GLY A 92 11.32 -0.29 -8.45
C GLY A 92 11.20 -1.11 -7.15
N TYR A 93 9.97 -1.37 -6.67
CA TYR A 93 9.73 -2.16 -5.47
C TYR A 93 8.95 -3.42 -5.78
N ASN A 94 9.12 -4.44 -4.92
CA ASN A 94 8.35 -5.67 -5.00
C ASN A 94 6.89 -5.42 -4.63
N GLU A 95 5.97 -5.96 -5.43
CA GLU A 95 4.54 -5.90 -5.12
C GLU A 95 4.24 -6.60 -3.79
N LEU A 96 3.45 -5.97 -2.95
CA LEU A 96 2.95 -6.54 -1.70
C LEU A 96 1.45 -6.81 -1.81
N VAL A 97 1.03 -8.04 -1.53
CA VAL A 97 -0.38 -8.39 -1.31
C VAL A 97 -0.53 -8.90 0.11
N THR A 98 -1.41 -8.27 0.87
CA THR A 98 -1.55 -8.56 2.30
C THR A 98 -3.00 -8.36 2.79
N GLN A 99 -3.22 -8.63 4.08
CA GLN A 99 -4.48 -8.42 4.77
C GLN A 99 -4.20 -7.74 6.11
N ILE A 100 -5.05 -6.80 6.49
CA ILE A 100 -5.02 -6.08 7.76
C ILE A 100 -6.13 -6.66 8.63
N TYR A 101 -5.82 -7.02 9.86
CA TYR A 101 -6.72 -7.60 10.85
C TYR A 101 -6.83 -6.66 12.05
N PHE A 102 -7.79 -6.93 12.94
CA PHE A 102 -8.09 -6.06 14.08
C PHE A 102 -7.91 -6.81 15.41
N THR A 103 -7.22 -6.18 16.34
CA THR A 103 -6.98 -6.71 17.69
C THR A 103 -8.29 -7.03 18.40
N GLY A 104 -8.33 -8.17 19.08
CA GLY A 104 -9.49 -8.60 19.85
C GLY A 104 -10.51 -9.43 19.06
N ASP A 105 -10.30 -9.63 17.77
CA ASP A 105 -11.12 -10.56 17.00
C ASP A 105 -10.80 -12.01 17.38
N GLU A 106 -11.80 -12.72 17.90
CA GLU A 106 -11.69 -14.08 18.46
C GLU A 106 -11.33 -15.13 17.40
N ASP A 107 -11.64 -14.88 16.13
CA ASP A 107 -11.40 -15.82 15.03
C ASP A 107 -9.95 -15.77 14.51
N ILE A 108 -9.13 -14.81 14.96
CA ILE A 108 -7.71 -14.71 14.55
C ILE A 108 -6.96 -16.00 14.83
N SER A 109 -7.15 -16.59 16.02
CA SER A 109 -6.38 -17.77 16.43
C SER A 109 -6.68 -19.02 15.60
N GLY A 110 -7.87 -19.09 14.99
CA GLY A 110 -8.32 -20.19 14.15
C GLY A 110 -8.08 -19.98 12.65
N ASP A 111 -7.80 -18.76 12.21
CA ASP A 111 -7.60 -18.45 10.80
C ASP A 111 -6.14 -18.70 10.37
N PRO A 112 -5.90 -19.50 9.33
CA PRO A 112 -4.55 -19.91 8.95
C PRO A 112 -3.67 -18.76 8.43
N TRP A 113 -4.27 -17.65 7.99
CA TRP A 113 -3.53 -16.46 7.54
C TRP A 113 -3.31 -15.44 8.66
N ALA A 114 -4.32 -15.24 9.52
CA ALA A 114 -4.26 -14.28 10.62
C ALA A 114 -3.45 -14.80 11.82
N SER A 115 -3.45 -16.10 12.07
CA SER A 115 -2.66 -16.74 13.17
C SER A 115 -1.19 -16.95 12.83
N SER A 116 -0.79 -16.76 11.57
CA SER A 116 0.61 -16.89 11.15
C SER A 116 1.50 -15.89 11.90
N PRO A 117 2.71 -16.29 12.36
CA PRO A 117 3.67 -15.35 12.96
C PRO A 117 3.95 -14.11 12.11
N SER A 118 3.92 -14.25 10.78
CA SER A 118 4.06 -13.13 9.85
C SER A 118 2.88 -12.16 9.85
N ALA A 119 1.76 -12.52 10.47
CA ALA A 119 0.58 -11.66 10.58
C ALA A 119 0.65 -10.68 11.77
N ALA A 120 1.56 -10.88 12.71
CA ALA A 120 1.61 -10.06 13.94
C ALA A 120 1.64 -8.55 13.67
N ASN A 121 2.41 -8.10 12.67
CA ASN A 121 2.50 -6.69 12.29
C ASN A 121 1.31 -6.18 11.45
N ARG A 122 0.33 -7.04 11.18
CA ARG A 122 -0.87 -6.74 10.39
C ARG A 122 -2.15 -6.78 11.22
N ILE A 123 -2.02 -7.02 12.52
CA ILE A 123 -3.11 -6.98 13.49
C ILE A 123 -3.04 -5.62 14.18
N ILE A 124 -3.94 -4.71 13.84
CA ILE A 124 -3.92 -3.32 14.30
C ILE A 124 -4.98 -3.08 15.36
N GLN A 125 -4.71 -2.09 16.22
CA GLN A 125 -5.64 -1.66 17.27
C GLN A 125 -6.62 -0.63 16.69
N LEU A 126 -7.92 -0.81 17.00
CA LEU A 126 -8.92 0.21 16.74
C LEU A 126 -9.04 1.17 17.94
N GLU A 127 -9.01 2.46 17.65
CA GLU A 127 -9.23 3.53 18.62
C GLU A 127 -10.61 4.14 18.38
N ALA A 128 -11.43 4.22 19.44
CA ALA A 128 -12.74 4.82 19.35
C ALA A 128 -12.67 6.33 19.21
N GLY A 129 -13.35 6.87 18.21
CA GLY A 129 -13.52 8.29 17.98
C GLY A 129 -14.85 8.84 18.47
N PHE A 130 -15.19 10.04 18.00
CA PHE A 130 -16.48 10.65 18.24
C PHE A 130 -17.55 10.01 17.33
N ALA A 131 -18.79 9.99 17.80
CA ALA A 131 -19.97 9.52 17.05
C ALA A 131 -19.93 8.03 16.60
N GLY A 132 -19.10 7.20 17.22
CA GLY A 132 -19.00 5.78 16.89
C GLY A 132 -17.97 5.46 15.80
N ASP A 133 -17.24 6.46 15.30
CA ASP A 133 -16.19 6.24 14.32
C ASP A 133 -14.96 5.58 14.96
N TRP A 134 -14.17 4.92 14.12
CA TRP A 134 -12.93 4.24 14.48
C TRP A 134 -11.73 4.87 13.79
N PHE A 135 -10.60 4.88 14.48
CA PHE A 135 -9.31 5.33 13.94
C PHE A 135 -8.27 4.23 14.12
N SER A 136 -7.35 4.15 13.16
CA SER A 136 -6.19 3.27 13.29
C SER A 136 -5.04 3.74 12.40
N THR A 137 -3.85 3.19 12.66
CA THR A 137 -2.67 3.39 11.80
C THR A 137 -2.13 2.06 11.34
N PHE A 138 -1.62 2.03 10.10
CA PHE A 138 -0.95 0.87 9.53
C PHE A 138 0.20 1.32 8.63
N ASP A 139 1.43 1.24 9.13
CA ASP A 139 2.62 1.54 8.34
C ASP A 139 3.03 0.34 7.50
N ILE A 140 3.52 0.60 6.29
CA ILE A 140 3.85 -0.40 5.29
C ILE A 140 5.31 -0.22 4.90
N VAL A 141 6.03 -1.35 4.82
CA VAL A 141 7.42 -1.39 4.34
C VAL A 141 7.48 -2.25 3.08
N LEU A 142 8.00 -1.69 1.99
CA LEU A 142 8.28 -2.44 0.76
C LEU A 142 9.76 -2.79 0.66
N SER A 143 10.03 -4.00 0.18
CA SER A 143 11.35 -4.42 -0.26
C SER A 143 11.57 -4.07 -1.73
N GLY A 144 12.81 -3.74 -2.09
CA GLY A 144 13.22 -3.36 -3.43
C GLY A 144 14.16 -2.15 -3.37
N ASP A 145 14.81 -1.88 -4.48
CA ASP A 145 15.85 -0.84 -4.55
C ASP A 145 15.28 0.53 -4.91
N GLY A 146 13.96 0.58 -5.19
CA GLY A 146 13.31 1.79 -5.69
C GLY A 146 13.62 2.08 -7.16
N PRO A 147 13.08 3.16 -7.71
CA PRO A 147 13.35 3.54 -9.09
C PRO A 147 14.82 3.92 -9.26
N ILE A 148 15.50 3.32 -10.23
CA ILE A 148 16.88 3.65 -10.56
C ILE A 148 16.90 5.01 -11.25
N GLY A 149 17.39 6.02 -10.57
CA GLY A 149 17.59 7.35 -11.15
C GLY A 149 18.78 7.39 -12.12
N ILE A 150 18.77 8.34 -13.06
CA ILE A 150 19.89 8.55 -14.00
C ILE A 150 21.22 8.74 -13.26
N ASN A 151 21.20 9.37 -12.08
CA ASN A 151 22.41 9.59 -11.27
C ASN A 151 22.96 8.29 -10.67
N GLU A 152 22.10 7.31 -10.36
CA GLU A 152 22.51 5.99 -9.84
C GLU A 152 23.08 5.15 -10.98
N LEU A 153 22.45 5.17 -12.15
CA LEU A 153 23.01 4.55 -13.36
C LEU A 153 24.39 5.14 -13.72
N GLN A 154 24.56 6.46 -13.58
CA GLN A 154 25.86 7.11 -13.81
C GLN A 154 26.93 6.64 -12.81
N ARG A 155 26.58 6.44 -11.53
CA ARG A 155 27.52 5.93 -10.53
C ARG A 155 27.94 4.49 -10.78
N GLU A 156 27.02 3.66 -11.25
CA GLU A 156 27.27 2.23 -11.45
C GLU A 156 27.96 1.93 -12.79
N TYR A 157 27.53 2.60 -13.87
CA TYR A 157 27.97 2.25 -15.23
C TYR A 157 28.86 3.29 -15.92
N GLY A 158 28.91 4.52 -15.44
CA GLY A 158 29.74 5.59 -15.99
C GLY A 158 28.97 6.87 -16.31
N ASP A 159 29.67 7.84 -16.85
CA ASP A 159 29.10 9.14 -17.20
C ASP A 159 28.79 9.25 -18.69
N LEU A 160 27.59 9.73 -18.99
CA LEU A 160 27.20 10.10 -20.36
C LEU A 160 27.22 11.63 -20.48
N SER A 161 28.07 12.14 -21.35
CA SER A 161 28.12 13.58 -21.59
C SER A 161 26.89 14.08 -22.32
N GLN A 162 26.57 15.36 -22.11
CA GLN A 162 25.61 16.04 -22.96
C GLN A 162 26.07 16.03 -24.40
N ASN A 163 25.15 15.86 -25.34
CA ASN A 163 25.43 15.91 -26.76
C ASN A 163 26.03 17.28 -27.19
N TYR A 164 27.00 17.21 -28.06
CA TYR A 164 27.62 18.43 -28.60
C TYR A 164 27.72 18.37 -30.14
N PRO A 165 27.34 19.43 -30.85
CA PRO A 165 26.64 20.62 -30.35
C PRO A 165 25.21 20.35 -29.89
N ASN A 166 24.69 21.22 -29.00
CA ASN A 166 23.31 21.15 -28.51
C ASN A 166 22.70 22.57 -28.56
N PRO A 167 21.64 22.84 -29.38
CA PRO A 167 20.98 21.86 -30.24
C PRO A 167 21.83 21.44 -31.43
N PHE A 168 21.63 20.25 -31.96
CA PHE A 168 22.31 19.75 -33.15
C PHE A 168 21.45 19.92 -34.42
N SER A 169 22.09 20.12 -35.57
CA SER A 169 21.37 20.29 -36.84
C SER A 169 21.47 19.06 -37.77
N SER A 170 22.53 18.30 -37.69
CA SER A 170 22.76 17.09 -38.53
C SER A 170 23.50 15.98 -37.81
N ILE A 171 24.54 16.29 -37.06
CA ILE A 171 25.41 15.34 -36.36
C ILE A 171 25.61 15.85 -34.93
N THR A 172 25.54 14.96 -33.95
CA THR A 172 25.96 15.20 -32.57
C THR A 172 26.92 14.12 -32.09
N LYS A 173 27.71 14.43 -31.09
CA LYS A 173 28.62 13.49 -30.43
C LYS A 173 28.18 13.30 -28.99
N LEU A 174 28.20 12.05 -28.55
CA LEU A 174 28.03 11.65 -27.15
C LEU A 174 29.32 10.94 -26.71
N PHE A 175 29.78 11.25 -25.54
CA PHE A 175 30.92 10.59 -24.92
C PHE A 175 30.41 9.77 -23.73
N LEU A 176 30.76 8.49 -23.74
CA LEU A 176 30.45 7.57 -22.63
C LEU A 176 31.78 7.25 -21.94
N VAL A 177 31.86 7.57 -20.68
CA VAL A 177 32.97 7.15 -19.82
C VAL A 177 32.46 5.99 -18.96
N LEU A 178 32.97 4.79 -19.20
CA LEU A 178 32.63 3.62 -18.42
C LEU A 178 33.52 3.53 -17.19
N ASN A 179 32.92 3.31 -16.05
CA ASN A 179 33.63 2.92 -14.84
C ASN A 179 34.16 1.50 -15.06
N ARG A 180 35.47 1.32 -14.93
CA ARG A 180 36.09 -0.01 -14.94
C ARG A 180 36.39 -0.39 -13.49
N ASP A 181 35.96 -1.59 -13.11
CA ASP A 181 36.38 -2.23 -11.87
C ASP A 181 37.90 -2.44 -11.82
#